data_ef2e996e7994f755b2c35e8189c3689a
#
_entry.id   ef2e996e7994f755b2c35e8189c3689a
#
_cell.length_a   1.000
_cell.length_b   1.000
_cell.length_c   1.000
_cell.angle_alpha   90.00
_cell.angle_beta   90.00
_cell.angle_gamma   90.00
#
_symmetry.space_group_name_H-M   'P 1'
#
loop_
_entity.id
_entity.type
_entity.pdbx_description
1 polymer ?
#
loop_
_entity_poly.entity_id
_entity_poly.type
_entity_poly.pdbx_seq_one_letter_code
_entity_poly.pdbx_strand_id
1 'polypeptide(L)'
;MEYILLLIGSFIIGIIGVVFGGSMFLSLPFWQFLFPGFNYGQIVGNVKVGSLVRGIASSMSTWKKIDFSSSLQILIPFVISSILGTMIIAKLDQKFLIFAIIGAIFLSESSPHIAHLINKKTRIFFSVLLGIYTGFIGAGVSILLVALLRTAFPKNEQIVFIKIQARFIEAAGAIAAVTAHIWYGNIIFPYWLVWSIGMFLGGYLGGTVLKRSLHLKAGTQRIYLYIVYLIALLPFVYRLVH
;
A
#
# COMPACT_ATOMS: atom_id res chain seq x y z
N MET A 1 -15.47 -21.71 -4.47
CA MET A 1 -14.01 -21.88 -4.30
C MET A 1 -13.29 -20.53 -4.25
N GLU A 2 -13.63 -19.59 -5.13
CA GLU A 2 -12.99 -18.25 -5.22
C GLU A 2 -13.02 -17.45 -3.91
N TYR A 3 -14.16 -17.42 -3.20
CA TYR A 3 -14.27 -16.69 -1.92
C TYR A 3 -13.35 -17.24 -0.82
N ILE A 4 -13.14 -18.57 -0.80
CA ILE A 4 -12.22 -19.19 0.18
C ILE A 4 -10.79 -18.80 -0.14
N LEU A 5 -10.39 -18.86 -1.42
CA LEU A 5 -9.07 -18.43 -1.88
C LEU A 5 -8.86 -16.94 -1.60
N LEU A 6 -9.90 -16.11 -1.85
CA LEU A 6 -9.85 -14.68 -1.60
C LEU A 6 -9.67 -14.38 -0.10
N LEU A 7 -10.37 -15.10 0.78
CA LEU A 7 -10.27 -14.94 2.23
C LEU A 7 -8.88 -15.36 2.75
N ILE A 8 -8.40 -16.54 2.35
CA ILE A 8 -7.09 -17.05 2.79
C ILE A 8 -5.97 -16.18 2.24
N GLY A 9 -6.01 -15.85 0.95
CA GLY A 9 -5.01 -15.00 0.31
C GLY A 9 -4.96 -13.62 0.95
N SER A 10 -6.12 -12.98 1.18
CA SER A 10 -6.17 -11.68 1.85
C SER A 10 -5.64 -11.72 3.28
N PHE A 11 -5.92 -12.77 4.03
CA PHE A 11 -5.40 -12.97 5.38
C PHE A 11 -3.85 -13.03 5.38
N ILE A 12 -3.28 -13.87 4.54
CA ILE A 12 -1.82 -14.02 4.41
C ILE A 12 -1.18 -12.71 3.95
N ILE A 13 -1.71 -12.09 2.89
CA ILE A 13 -1.22 -10.83 2.34
C ILE A 13 -1.38 -9.70 3.37
N GLY A 14 -2.43 -9.76 4.19
CA GLY A 14 -2.65 -8.83 5.29
C GLY A 14 -1.53 -8.85 6.33
N ILE A 15 -1.14 -10.04 6.81
CA ILE A 15 -0.02 -10.21 7.74
C ILE A 15 1.29 -9.69 7.13
N ILE A 16 1.60 -10.19 5.95
CA ILE A 16 2.81 -9.88 5.20
C ILE A 16 2.93 -8.37 4.97
N GLY A 17 1.86 -7.75 4.51
CA GLY A 17 1.83 -6.32 4.22
C GLY A 17 2.04 -5.43 5.43
N VAL A 18 1.65 -5.91 6.63
CA VAL A 18 1.90 -5.16 7.87
C VAL A 18 3.34 -5.33 8.34
N VAL A 19 3.88 -6.54 8.30
CA VAL A 19 5.21 -6.84 8.83
C VAL A 19 6.31 -6.29 7.91
N PHE A 20 6.19 -6.52 6.62
CA PHE A 20 7.24 -6.22 5.64
C PHE A 20 6.93 -5.00 4.76
N GLY A 21 5.67 -4.70 4.52
CA GLY A 21 5.23 -3.71 3.53
C GLY A 21 4.97 -4.35 2.16
N GLY A 22 4.68 -3.53 1.16
CA GLY A 22 4.58 -3.99 -0.24
C GLY A 22 3.40 -4.90 -0.57
N SER A 23 2.35 -4.96 0.27
CA SER A 23 1.19 -5.85 0.04
C SER A 23 0.51 -5.64 -1.31
N MET A 24 0.55 -4.43 -1.88
CA MET A 24 -0.04 -4.15 -3.19
C MET A 24 0.63 -4.95 -4.31
N PHE A 25 1.94 -5.21 -4.21
CA PHE A 25 2.66 -6.06 -5.15
C PHE A 25 2.15 -7.51 -5.17
N LEU A 26 1.59 -7.99 -4.06
CA LEU A 26 0.96 -9.32 -3.97
C LEU A 26 -0.52 -9.26 -4.29
N SER A 27 -1.22 -8.23 -3.80
CA SER A 27 -2.67 -8.11 -3.94
C SER A 27 -3.10 -7.95 -5.39
N LEU A 28 -2.43 -7.07 -6.16
CA LEU A 28 -2.84 -6.79 -7.54
C LEU A 28 -2.74 -8.01 -8.45
N PRO A 29 -1.59 -8.74 -8.52
CA PRO A 29 -1.50 -9.95 -9.31
C PRO A 29 -2.43 -11.05 -8.82
N PHE A 30 -2.63 -11.19 -7.49
CA PHE A 30 -3.53 -12.17 -6.91
C PHE A 30 -4.99 -11.93 -7.35
N TRP A 31 -5.45 -10.67 -7.31
CA TRP A 31 -6.77 -10.31 -7.82
C TRP A 31 -6.89 -10.53 -9.33
N GLN A 32 -5.87 -10.16 -10.09
CA GLN A 32 -5.86 -10.39 -11.53
C GLN A 32 -5.90 -11.88 -11.91
N PHE A 33 -5.25 -12.72 -11.11
CA PHE A 33 -5.29 -14.17 -11.28
C PHE A 33 -6.69 -14.75 -10.99
N LEU A 34 -7.32 -14.32 -9.89
CA LEU A 34 -8.64 -14.80 -9.50
C LEU A 34 -9.77 -14.24 -10.39
N PHE A 35 -9.64 -13.00 -10.85
CA PHE A 35 -10.68 -12.26 -11.57
C PHE A 35 -10.15 -11.64 -12.86
N PRO A 36 -9.80 -12.48 -13.87
CA PRO A 36 -9.20 -11.99 -15.13
C PRO A 36 -10.16 -11.11 -15.95
N GLY A 37 -11.47 -11.18 -15.69
CA GLY A 37 -12.48 -10.34 -16.35
C GLY A 37 -12.68 -8.96 -15.75
N PHE A 38 -12.06 -8.65 -14.59
CA PHE A 38 -12.18 -7.34 -13.97
C PHE A 38 -11.27 -6.33 -14.67
N ASN A 39 -11.79 -5.12 -14.88
CA ASN A 39 -10.96 -4.02 -15.36
C ASN A 39 -9.99 -3.54 -14.27
N TYR A 40 -9.01 -2.73 -14.66
CA TYR A 40 -7.97 -2.27 -13.75
C TYR A 40 -8.52 -1.46 -12.56
N GLY A 41 -9.47 -0.56 -12.81
CA GLY A 41 -10.13 0.23 -11.75
C GLY A 41 -10.81 -0.65 -10.72
N GLN A 42 -11.49 -1.71 -11.17
CA GLN A 42 -12.15 -2.68 -10.28
C GLN A 42 -11.16 -3.46 -9.43
N ILE A 43 -10.05 -3.94 -10.01
CA ILE A 43 -9.01 -4.63 -9.26
C ILE A 43 -8.43 -3.70 -8.19
N VAL A 44 -7.98 -2.52 -8.59
CA VAL A 44 -7.36 -1.56 -7.65
C VAL A 44 -8.36 -1.08 -6.61
N GLY A 45 -9.60 -0.77 -6.99
CA GLY A 45 -10.65 -0.33 -6.07
C GLY A 45 -10.90 -1.32 -4.94
N ASN A 46 -11.13 -2.60 -5.28
CA ASN A 46 -11.37 -3.63 -4.28
C ASN A 46 -10.13 -3.90 -3.40
N VAL A 47 -8.93 -3.91 -4.00
CA VAL A 47 -7.67 -4.04 -3.25
C VAL A 47 -7.46 -2.86 -2.29
N LYS A 48 -7.83 -1.63 -2.68
CA LYS A 48 -7.75 -0.42 -1.83
C LYS A 48 -8.66 -0.51 -0.61
N VAL A 49 -9.88 -1.05 -0.74
CA VAL A 49 -10.76 -1.29 0.42
C VAL A 49 -10.07 -2.18 1.44
N GLY A 50 -9.51 -3.31 1.00
CA GLY A 50 -8.75 -4.20 1.89
C GLY A 50 -7.53 -3.53 2.51
N SER A 51 -6.81 -2.71 1.74
CA SER A 51 -5.65 -1.96 2.26
C SER A 51 -6.05 -0.96 3.34
N LEU A 52 -7.18 -0.27 3.17
CA LEU A 52 -7.76 0.61 4.17
C LEU A 52 -8.10 -0.16 5.46
N VAL A 53 -8.84 -1.25 5.33
CA VAL A 53 -9.27 -2.07 6.48
C VAL A 53 -8.07 -2.67 7.22
N ARG A 54 -7.07 -3.16 6.49
CA ARG A 54 -5.79 -3.61 7.06
C ARG A 54 -5.06 -2.48 7.79
N GLY A 55 -5.02 -1.27 7.23
CA GLY A 55 -4.42 -0.09 7.83
C GLY A 55 -5.08 0.25 9.16
N ILE A 56 -6.40 0.28 9.21
CA ILE A 56 -7.19 0.50 10.42
C ILE A 56 -6.86 -0.60 11.45
N ALA A 57 -6.99 -1.88 11.08
CA ALA A 57 -6.75 -3.01 11.97
C ALA A 57 -5.34 -3.00 12.58
N SER A 58 -4.31 -2.73 11.76
CA SER A 58 -2.93 -2.64 12.24
C SER A 58 -2.69 -1.44 13.16
N SER A 59 -3.41 -0.34 12.96
CA SER A 59 -3.31 0.88 13.76
C SER A 59 -4.00 0.77 15.11
N MET A 60 -5.03 -0.08 15.25
CA MET A 60 -5.75 -0.28 16.52
C MET A 60 -4.82 -0.58 17.69
N SER A 61 -3.74 -1.34 17.45
CA SER A 61 -2.76 -1.70 18.45
C SER A 61 -1.75 -0.59 18.77
N THR A 62 -1.64 0.44 17.94
CA THR A 62 -0.60 1.48 17.99
C THR A 62 -1.17 2.89 18.00
N TRP A 63 -2.50 3.05 18.07
CA TRP A 63 -3.22 4.33 17.99
C TRP A 63 -2.66 5.41 18.93
N LYS A 64 -2.36 5.04 20.16
CA LYS A 64 -1.80 5.97 21.18
C LYS A 64 -0.41 6.53 20.82
N LYS A 65 0.27 5.98 19.82
CA LYS A 65 1.58 6.41 19.36
C LYS A 65 1.54 7.31 18.11
N ILE A 66 0.35 7.66 17.63
CA ILE A 66 0.18 8.52 16.46
C ILE A 66 0.34 9.97 16.89
N ASP A 67 1.32 10.66 16.30
CA ASP A 67 1.48 12.10 16.42
C ASP A 67 0.75 12.78 15.25
N PHE A 68 -0.48 13.20 15.52
CA PHE A 68 -1.33 13.86 14.52
C PHE A 68 -0.76 15.21 14.11
N SER A 69 -0.29 16.01 15.07
CA SER A 69 0.13 17.39 14.81
C SER A 69 1.28 17.46 13.81
N SER A 70 2.33 16.70 14.06
CA SER A 70 3.50 16.67 13.16
C SER A 70 3.21 15.97 11.83
N SER A 71 2.23 15.06 11.80
CA SER A 71 1.84 14.35 10.59
C SER A 71 0.97 15.17 9.65
N LEU A 72 0.20 16.19 10.14
CA LEU A 72 -0.76 16.96 9.36
C LEU A 72 -0.16 17.63 8.11
N GLN A 73 1.06 18.12 8.20
CA GLN A 73 1.73 18.79 7.08
C GLN A 73 2.00 17.85 5.89
N ILE A 74 2.12 16.55 6.16
CA ILE A 74 2.27 15.51 5.13
C ILE A 74 0.91 14.94 4.78
N LEU A 75 0.06 14.72 5.76
CA LEU A 75 -1.24 14.06 5.64
C LEU A 75 -2.18 14.80 4.68
N ILE A 76 -2.35 16.11 4.88
CA ILE A 76 -3.31 16.89 4.10
C ILE A 76 -3.01 16.86 2.60
N PRO A 77 -1.80 17.27 2.14
CA PRO A 77 -1.49 17.24 0.72
C PRO A 77 -1.48 15.82 0.15
N PHE A 78 -1.08 14.81 0.94
CA PHE A 78 -1.10 13.40 0.55
C PHE A 78 -2.52 12.89 0.31
N VAL A 79 -3.46 13.17 1.21
CA VAL A 79 -4.86 12.72 1.11
C VAL A 79 -5.56 13.37 -0.08
N ILE A 80 -5.43 14.69 -0.23
CA ILE A 80 -6.04 15.42 -1.35
C ILE A 80 -5.51 14.91 -2.69
N SER A 81 -4.20 14.75 -2.81
CA SER A 81 -3.59 14.31 -4.07
C SER A 81 -3.83 12.83 -4.37
N SER A 82 -4.15 12.00 -3.38
CA SER A 82 -4.52 10.60 -3.63
C SER A 82 -5.84 10.45 -4.40
N ILE A 83 -6.75 11.42 -4.27
CA ILE A 83 -7.98 11.48 -5.09
C ILE A 83 -7.60 11.65 -6.56
N LEU A 84 -6.69 12.57 -6.87
CA LEU A 84 -6.24 12.81 -8.25
C LEU A 84 -5.62 11.56 -8.87
N GLY A 85 -4.78 10.85 -8.13
CA GLY A 85 -4.22 9.58 -8.59
C GLY A 85 -5.27 8.52 -8.89
N THR A 86 -6.32 8.44 -8.07
CA THR A 86 -7.43 7.51 -8.28
C THR A 86 -8.26 7.89 -9.52
N MET A 87 -8.48 9.18 -9.78
CA MET A 87 -9.17 9.65 -10.98
C MET A 87 -8.45 9.24 -12.26
N ILE A 88 -7.13 9.26 -12.27
CA ILE A 88 -6.32 8.83 -13.42
C ILE A 88 -6.53 7.34 -13.67
N ILE A 89 -6.43 6.52 -12.61
CA ILE A 89 -6.45 5.06 -12.76
C ILE A 89 -7.83 4.51 -13.08
N ALA A 90 -8.88 5.18 -12.62
CA ALA A 90 -10.26 4.73 -12.86
C ALA A 90 -10.61 4.63 -14.35
N LYS A 91 -9.84 5.28 -15.22
CA LYS A 91 -10.03 5.33 -16.68
C LYS A 91 -9.03 4.50 -17.48
N LEU A 92 -8.05 3.84 -16.81
CA LEU A 92 -7.00 3.12 -17.51
C LEU A 92 -7.41 1.68 -17.87
N ASP A 93 -6.93 1.22 -19.02
CA ASP A 93 -7.05 -0.16 -19.46
C ASP A 93 -6.16 -1.10 -18.63
N GLN A 94 -6.58 -2.35 -18.50
CA GLN A 94 -5.86 -3.41 -17.77
C GLN A 94 -4.42 -3.62 -18.28
N LYS A 95 -4.13 -3.34 -19.54
CA LYS A 95 -2.78 -3.44 -20.11
C LYS A 95 -1.75 -2.56 -19.40
N PHE A 96 -2.19 -1.46 -18.79
CA PHE A 96 -1.31 -0.57 -18.05
C PHE A 96 -0.89 -1.11 -16.67
N LEU A 97 -1.55 -2.17 -16.16
CA LEU A 97 -1.23 -2.74 -14.85
C LEU A 97 0.22 -3.22 -14.77
N ILE A 98 0.71 -3.89 -15.82
CA ILE A 98 2.09 -4.40 -15.85
C ILE A 98 3.09 -3.24 -15.79
N PHE A 99 2.88 -2.19 -16.60
CA PHE A 99 3.76 -1.02 -16.60
C PHE A 99 3.72 -0.30 -15.25
N ALA A 100 2.54 -0.23 -14.63
CA ALA A 100 2.38 0.39 -13.33
C ALA A 100 3.08 -0.41 -12.22
N ILE A 101 3.06 -1.75 -12.26
CA ILE A 101 3.79 -2.62 -11.32
C ILE A 101 5.29 -2.51 -11.53
N ILE A 102 5.78 -2.56 -12.78
CA ILE A 102 7.20 -2.39 -13.10
C ILE A 102 7.69 -1.01 -12.63
N GLY A 103 6.94 0.05 -12.94
CA GLY A 103 7.24 1.39 -12.47
C GLY A 103 7.26 1.50 -10.94
N ALA A 104 6.35 0.80 -10.25
CA ALA A 104 6.30 0.75 -8.80
C ALA A 104 7.51 0.02 -8.19
N ILE A 105 7.97 -1.08 -8.81
CA ILE A 105 9.19 -1.79 -8.41
C ILE A 105 10.40 -0.87 -8.59
N PHE A 106 10.52 -0.22 -9.75
CA PHE A 106 11.61 0.71 -10.02
C PHE A 106 11.63 1.87 -9.02
N LEU A 107 10.46 2.46 -8.72
CA LEU A 107 10.32 3.53 -7.74
C LEU A 107 10.70 3.06 -6.32
N SER A 108 10.32 1.84 -5.96
CA SER A 108 10.65 1.24 -4.67
C SER A 108 12.16 1.00 -4.53
N GLU A 109 12.81 0.48 -5.55
CA GLU A 109 14.27 0.27 -5.58
C GLU A 109 15.05 1.59 -5.61
N SER A 110 14.52 2.61 -6.29
CA SER A 110 15.11 3.95 -6.35
C SER A 110 14.89 4.74 -5.04
N SER A 111 14.11 4.21 -4.09
CA SER A 111 13.76 4.94 -2.85
C SER A 111 14.95 5.46 -2.03
N PRO A 112 16.12 4.77 -1.92
CA PRO A 112 17.28 5.31 -1.23
C PRO A 112 17.83 6.58 -1.90
N HIS A 113 17.84 6.62 -3.25
CA HIS A 113 18.29 7.78 -4.02
C HIS A 113 17.28 8.93 -3.91
N ILE A 114 15.98 8.62 -3.99
CA ILE A 114 14.92 9.62 -3.82
C ILE A 114 14.94 10.20 -2.41
N ALA A 115 15.24 9.40 -1.40
CA ALA A 115 15.29 9.85 0.00
C ALA A 115 16.27 11.02 0.22
N HIS A 116 17.36 11.10 -0.53
CA HIS A 116 18.31 12.23 -0.45
C HIS A 116 17.72 13.55 -0.96
N LEU A 117 16.73 13.50 -1.86
CA LEU A 117 16.06 14.69 -2.39
C LEU A 117 14.98 15.21 -1.44
N ILE A 118 14.53 14.37 -0.50
CA ILE A 118 13.47 14.70 0.45
C ILE A 118 14.08 15.44 1.63
N ASN A 119 13.71 16.73 1.76
CA ASN A 119 14.12 17.58 2.86
C ASN A 119 12.94 18.45 3.32
N LYS A 120 13.16 19.33 4.32
CA LYS A 120 12.10 20.17 4.86
C LYS A 120 11.44 21.08 3.81
N LYS A 121 12.21 21.55 2.80
CA LYS A 121 11.68 22.44 1.74
C LYS A 121 10.89 21.66 0.68
N THR A 122 11.30 20.45 0.34
CA THR A 122 10.67 19.62 -0.70
C THR A 122 9.58 18.70 -0.15
N ARG A 123 9.37 18.67 1.17
CA ARG A 123 8.46 17.77 1.86
C ARG A 123 7.03 17.79 1.32
N ILE A 124 6.46 18.99 1.14
CA ILE A 124 5.09 19.14 0.64
C ILE A 124 4.99 18.62 -0.80
N PHE A 125 5.95 18.95 -1.64
CA PHE A 125 6.02 18.47 -3.03
C PHE A 125 6.03 16.93 -3.08
N PHE A 126 6.91 16.29 -2.32
CA PHE A 126 6.95 14.83 -2.25
C PHE A 126 5.69 14.23 -1.64
N SER A 127 5.05 14.92 -0.69
CA SER A 127 3.78 14.50 -0.12
C SER A 127 2.68 14.44 -1.19
N VAL A 128 2.60 15.44 -2.06
CA VAL A 128 1.66 15.49 -3.19
C VAL A 128 1.99 14.37 -4.19
N LEU A 129 3.24 14.20 -4.60
CA LEU A 129 3.64 13.15 -5.53
C LEU A 129 3.31 11.75 -5.00
N LEU A 130 3.63 11.49 -3.73
CA LEU A 130 3.35 10.21 -3.09
C LEU A 130 1.84 9.97 -2.90
N GLY A 131 1.07 11.03 -2.67
CA GLY A 131 -0.38 10.95 -2.64
C GLY A 131 -0.95 10.55 -4.00
N ILE A 132 -0.57 11.23 -5.09
CA ILE A 132 -0.97 10.86 -6.46
C ILE A 132 -0.58 9.40 -6.74
N TYR A 133 0.66 9.03 -6.44
CA TYR A 133 1.14 7.67 -6.61
C TYR A 133 0.34 6.66 -5.78
N THR A 134 -0.03 7.02 -4.55
CA THR A 134 -0.86 6.17 -3.68
C THR A 134 -2.26 5.99 -4.25
N GLY A 135 -2.89 7.04 -4.74
CA GLY A 135 -4.18 6.96 -5.42
C GLY A 135 -4.10 6.10 -6.69
N PHE A 136 -3.03 6.27 -7.45
CA PHE A 136 -2.80 5.56 -8.69
C PHE A 136 -2.59 4.05 -8.45
N ILE A 137 -1.57 3.62 -7.72
CA ILE A 137 -1.29 2.21 -7.42
C ILE A 137 -0.90 1.98 -5.96
N GLY A 138 -0.01 2.81 -5.42
CA GLY A 138 0.43 2.79 -4.03
C GLY A 138 1.31 1.60 -3.63
N ALA A 139 1.78 0.79 -4.59
CA ALA A 139 2.65 -0.32 -4.28
C ALA A 139 4.03 0.19 -3.80
N GLY A 140 4.50 -0.24 -2.63
CA GLY A 140 5.79 0.22 -2.06
C GLY A 140 5.78 1.63 -1.47
N VAL A 141 4.64 2.35 -1.47
CA VAL A 141 4.54 3.71 -0.94
C VAL A 141 5.00 3.84 0.50
N SER A 142 4.80 2.81 1.32
CA SER A 142 5.23 2.81 2.74
C SER A 142 6.73 3.07 2.89
N ILE A 143 7.56 2.61 1.95
CA ILE A 143 9.02 2.80 1.99
C ILE A 143 9.35 4.29 1.80
N LEU A 144 8.74 4.92 0.81
CA LEU A 144 8.92 6.33 0.50
C LEU A 144 8.32 7.25 1.57
N LEU A 145 7.17 6.85 2.15
CA LEU A 145 6.58 7.56 3.28
C LEU A 145 7.49 7.54 4.52
N VAL A 146 8.19 6.44 4.78
CA VAL A 146 9.18 6.39 5.87
C VAL A 146 10.29 7.41 5.64
N ALA A 147 10.80 7.52 4.41
CA ALA A 147 11.82 8.52 4.08
C ALA A 147 11.28 9.95 4.26
N LEU A 148 10.06 10.21 3.77
CA LEU A 148 9.41 11.51 3.91
C LEU A 148 9.19 11.88 5.38
N LEU A 149 8.70 10.96 6.20
CA LEU A 149 8.41 11.18 7.63
C LEU A 149 9.65 11.43 8.47
N ARG A 150 10.81 10.87 8.10
CA ARG A 150 12.07 11.22 8.76
C ARG A 150 12.38 12.71 8.71
N THR A 151 11.91 13.42 7.70
CA THR A 151 12.06 14.89 7.62
C THR A 151 11.13 15.64 8.58
N ALA A 152 10.00 15.04 8.93
CA ALA A 152 9.05 15.61 9.90
C ALA A 152 9.43 15.27 11.35
N PHE A 153 10.07 14.12 11.56
CA PHE A 153 10.47 13.60 12.87
C PHE A 153 11.99 13.41 12.98
N PRO A 154 12.80 14.46 12.80
CA PRO A 154 14.26 14.32 12.73
C PRO A 154 14.90 13.88 14.06
N LYS A 155 14.22 14.10 15.19
CA LYS A 155 14.70 13.72 16.54
C LYS A 155 14.30 12.31 16.94
N ASN A 156 13.47 11.64 16.15
CA ASN A 156 12.99 10.29 16.49
C ASN A 156 13.72 9.25 15.66
N GLU A 157 14.68 8.58 16.27
CA GLU A 157 15.48 7.52 15.64
C GLU A 157 14.74 6.17 15.57
N GLN A 158 13.63 6.01 16.30
CA GLN A 158 12.89 4.77 16.33
C GLN A 158 12.14 4.53 15.03
N ILE A 159 12.69 3.69 14.17
CA ILE A 159 12.08 3.32 12.87
C ILE A 159 10.64 2.80 13.02
N VAL A 160 10.32 2.17 14.15
CA VAL A 160 8.97 1.67 14.44
C VAL A 160 7.97 2.79 14.59
N PHE A 161 8.35 3.89 15.29
CA PHE A 161 7.50 5.07 15.41
C PHE A 161 7.20 5.66 14.02
N ILE A 162 8.24 5.84 13.19
CA ILE A 162 8.08 6.36 11.83
C ILE A 162 7.18 5.44 10.97
N LYS A 163 7.34 4.13 11.08
CA LYS A 163 6.46 3.16 10.39
C LYS A 163 5.00 3.25 10.85
N ILE A 164 4.74 3.55 12.13
CA ILE A 164 3.39 3.76 12.64
C ILE A 164 2.76 5.00 11.99
N GLN A 165 3.50 6.12 11.94
CA GLN A 165 3.04 7.34 11.27
C GLN A 165 2.79 7.10 9.77
N ALA A 166 3.69 6.39 9.09
CA ALA A 166 3.53 6.06 7.67
C ALA A 166 2.23 5.29 7.40
N ARG A 167 1.90 4.32 8.24
CA ARG A 167 0.66 3.54 8.10
C ARG A 167 -0.59 4.37 8.34
N PHE A 168 -0.54 5.25 9.30
CA PHE A 168 -1.63 6.17 9.55
C PHE A 168 -1.91 7.05 8.33
N ILE A 169 -0.88 7.64 7.72
CA ILE A 169 -1.00 8.46 6.51
C ILE A 169 -1.48 7.62 5.32
N GLU A 170 -0.93 6.41 5.16
CA GLU A 170 -1.34 5.48 4.11
C GLU A 170 -2.82 5.10 4.25
N ALA A 171 -3.30 4.83 5.47
CA ALA A 171 -4.70 4.52 5.73
C ALA A 171 -5.61 5.72 5.41
N ALA A 172 -5.22 6.93 5.79
CA ALA A 172 -5.97 8.13 5.48
C ALA A 172 -6.05 8.41 3.96
N GLY A 173 -4.93 8.23 3.23
CA GLY A 173 -4.93 8.29 1.76
C GLY A 173 -5.79 7.21 1.12
N ALA A 174 -5.82 6.01 1.72
CA ALA A 174 -6.69 4.94 1.26
C ALA A 174 -8.17 5.26 1.42
N ILE A 175 -8.60 6.00 2.47
CA ILE A 175 -9.98 6.47 2.62
C ILE A 175 -10.36 7.31 1.39
N ALA A 176 -9.55 8.31 1.06
CA ALA A 176 -9.80 9.19 -0.07
C ALA A 176 -9.84 8.42 -1.42
N ALA A 177 -8.91 7.49 -1.61
CA ALA A 177 -8.86 6.65 -2.80
C ALA A 177 -10.10 5.73 -2.90
N VAL A 178 -10.52 5.10 -1.80
CA VAL A 178 -11.72 4.23 -1.75
C VAL A 178 -12.97 5.05 -2.06
N THR A 179 -13.12 6.25 -1.48
CA THR A 179 -14.26 7.13 -1.78
C THR A 179 -14.33 7.45 -3.28
N ALA A 180 -13.20 7.76 -3.92
CA ALA A 180 -13.15 7.98 -5.35
C ALA A 180 -13.49 6.70 -6.15
N HIS A 181 -12.99 5.53 -5.75
CA HIS A 181 -13.35 4.26 -6.40
C HIS A 181 -14.84 3.91 -6.27
N ILE A 182 -15.47 4.23 -5.13
CA ILE A 182 -16.95 4.09 -4.97
C ILE A 182 -17.66 4.98 -5.99
N TRP A 183 -17.24 6.24 -6.12
CA TRP A 183 -17.81 7.17 -7.08
C TRP A 183 -17.74 6.68 -8.54
N TYR A 184 -16.65 6.01 -8.90
CA TYR A 184 -16.45 5.43 -10.23
C TYR A 184 -17.08 4.03 -10.41
N GLY A 185 -17.79 3.48 -9.42
CA GLY A 185 -18.39 2.14 -9.51
C GLY A 185 -17.37 0.99 -9.57
N ASN A 186 -16.16 1.22 -9.06
CA ASN A 186 -15.07 0.23 -9.12
C ASN A 186 -15.06 -0.76 -7.96
N ILE A 187 -15.98 -0.63 -7.00
CA ILE A 187 -16.07 -1.51 -5.83
C ILE A 187 -17.18 -2.53 -6.05
N ILE A 188 -16.82 -3.82 -6.09
CA ILE A 188 -17.72 -4.89 -6.48
C ILE A 188 -18.09 -5.76 -5.29
N PHE A 189 -19.38 -5.77 -4.93
CA PHE A 189 -19.95 -6.67 -3.93
C PHE A 189 -20.12 -8.08 -4.54
N PRO A 190 -19.85 -9.16 -3.77
CA PRO A 190 -19.39 -9.19 -2.36
C PRO A 190 -17.86 -9.32 -2.20
N TYR A 191 -17.09 -9.25 -3.26
CA TYR A 191 -15.66 -9.56 -3.26
C TYR A 191 -14.85 -8.65 -2.32
N TRP A 192 -15.12 -7.33 -2.34
CA TRP A 192 -14.44 -6.40 -1.44
C TRP A 192 -14.69 -6.73 0.04
N LEU A 193 -15.87 -7.27 0.38
CA LEU A 193 -16.22 -7.61 1.76
C LEU A 193 -15.39 -8.81 2.24
N VAL A 194 -15.37 -9.90 1.45
CA VAL A 194 -14.57 -11.10 1.76
C VAL A 194 -13.08 -10.75 1.86
N TRP A 195 -12.59 -9.97 0.89
CA TRP A 195 -11.23 -9.45 0.89
C TRP A 195 -10.90 -8.65 2.16
N SER A 196 -11.81 -7.77 2.57
CA SER A 196 -11.65 -6.92 3.75
C SER A 196 -11.62 -7.70 5.05
N ILE A 197 -12.43 -8.76 5.17
CA ILE A 197 -12.42 -9.63 6.35
C ILE A 197 -11.04 -10.27 6.54
N GLY A 198 -10.48 -10.88 5.50
CA GLY A 198 -9.14 -11.46 5.57
C GLY A 198 -8.07 -10.42 5.84
N MET A 199 -8.13 -9.26 5.16
CA MET A 199 -7.22 -8.14 5.39
C MET A 199 -7.31 -7.57 6.80
N PHE A 200 -8.50 -7.54 7.42
CA PHE A 200 -8.68 -7.12 8.81
C PHE A 200 -7.97 -8.08 9.77
N LEU A 201 -8.27 -9.37 9.67
CA LEU A 201 -7.69 -10.41 10.53
C LEU A 201 -6.15 -10.45 10.35
N GLY A 202 -5.69 -10.46 9.10
CA GLY A 202 -4.26 -10.45 8.79
C GLY A 202 -3.57 -9.15 9.24
N GLY A 203 -4.23 -8.01 9.08
CA GLY A 203 -3.75 -6.70 9.53
C GLY A 203 -3.60 -6.60 11.04
N TYR A 204 -4.58 -7.09 11.78
CA TYR A 204 -4.56 -7.13 13.24
C TYR A 204 -3.42 -8.01 13.77
N LEU A 205 -3.31 -9.25 13.26
CA LEU A 205 -2.24 -10.17 13.63
C LEU A 205 -0.87 -9.63 13.21
N GLY A 206 -0.74 -9.10 12.01
CA GLY A 206 0.50 -8.48 11.53
C GLY A 206 0.92 -7.29 12.38
N GLY A 207 -0.02 -6.48 12.87
CA GLY A 207 0.23 -5.39 13.82
C GLY A 207 0.78 -5.89 15.17
N THR A 208 0.25 -7.01 15.64
CA THR A 208 0.70 -7.66 16.87
C THR A 208 2.12 -8.24 16.71
N VAL A 209 2.37 -8.92 15.60
CA VAL A 209 3.69 -9.46 15.25
C VAL A 209 4.72 -8.34 15.12
N LEU A 210 4.37 -7.25 14.45
CA LEU A 210 5.27 -6.10 14.29
C LEU A 210 5.70 -5.50 15.65
N LYS A 211 4.79 -5.42 16.61
CA LYS A 211 5.14 -4.96 17.97
C LYS A 211 6.22 -5.80 18.62
N ARG A 212 6.21 -7.11 18.36
CA ARG A 212 7.15 -8.09 18.95
C ARG A 212 8.44 -8.21 18.14
N SER A 213 8.39 -7.97 16.82
CA SER A 213 9.50 -8.21 15.89
C SER A 213 10.40 -6.98 15.65
N LEU A 214 10.65 -6.18 16.69
CA LEU A 214 11.46 -4.95 16.65
C LEU A 214 12.89 -5.13 16.08
N HIS A 215 13.32 -6.34 15.77
CA HIS A 215 14.70 -6.70 15.44
C HIS A 215 14.91 -7.34 14.07
N LEU A 216 13.95 -7.21 13.12
CA LEU A 216 14.19 -7.71 11.77
C LEU A 216 15.33 -6.92 11.11
N LYS A 217 16.43 -7.61 10.82
CA LYS A 217 17.60 -7.04 10.14
C LYS A 217 17.19 -6.50 8.76
N ALA A 218 17.75 -5.37 8.37
CA ALA A 218 17.46 -4.71 7.08
C ALA A 218 17.66 -5.65 5.87
N GLY A 219 18.64 -6.57 5.94
CA GLY A 219 18.89 -7.59 4.92
C GLY A 219 17.70 -8.54 4.70
N THR A 220 17.05 -8.99 5.77
CA THR A 220 15.88 -9.87 5.68
C THR A 220 14.69 -9.17 4.99
N GLN A 221 14.51 -7.87 5.21
CA GLN A 221 13.46 -7.11 4.54
C GLN A 221 13.71 -6.98 3.03
N ARG A 222 14.97 -6.81 2.58
CA ARG A 222 15.32 -6.75 1.16
C ARG A 222 15.08 -8.08 0.45
N ILE A 223 15.56 -9.19 1.00
CA ILE A 223 15.33 -10.51 0.43
C ILE A 223 13.83 -10.78 0.26
N TYR A 224 13.04 -10.43 1.28
CA TYR A 224 11.60 -10.55 1.22
C TYR A 224 10.99 -9.71 0.08
N LEU A 225 11.39 -8.45 -0.08
CA LEU A 225 10.89 -7.60 -1.16
C LEU A 225 11.21 -8.18 -2.54
N TYR A 226 12.39 -8.74 -2.75
CA TYR A 226 12.73 -9.40 -4.02
C TYR A 226 11.86 -10.61 -4.31
N ILE A 227 11.58 -11.44 -3.30
CA ILE A 227 10.63 -12.56 -3.43
C ILE A 227 9.24 -12.03 -3.82
N VAL A 228 8.77 -10.97 -3.17
CA VAL A 228 7.49 -10.33 -3.48
C VAL A 228 7.45 -9.80 -4.91
N TYR A 229 8.51 -9.16 -5.38
CA TYR A 229 8.60 -8.66 -6.76
C TYR A 229 8.57 -9.80 -7.78
N LEU A 230 9.28 -10.89 -7.49
CA LEU A 230 9.30 -12.08 -8.33
C LEU A 230 7.90 -12.70 -8.44
N ILE A 231 7.21 -12.86 -7.31
CA ILE A 231 5.82 -13.35 -7.27
C ILE A 231 4.88 -12.39 -8.02
N ALA A 232 5.07 -11.07 -7.86
CA ALA A 232 4.25 -10.07 -8.54
C ALA A 232 4.37 -10.14 -10.07
N LEU A 233 5.52 -10.52 -10.60
CA LEU A 233 5.78 -10.61 -12.04
C LEU A 233 5.37 -11.95 -12.65
N LEU A 234 5.26 -13.03 -11.86
CA LEU A 234 4.93 -14.37 -12.36
C LEU A 234 3.67 -14.43 -13.23
N PRO A 235 2.52 -13.85 -12.88
CA PRO A 235 1.32 -13.91 -13.70
C PRO A 235 1.48 -13.24 -15.07
N PHE A 236 2.33 -12.23 -15.15
CA PHE A 236 2.60 -11.52 -16.40
C PHE A 236 3.55 -12.29 -17.30
N VAL A 237 4.58 -12.92 -16.72
CA VAL A 237 5.47 -13.81 -17.48
C VAL A 237 4.68 -14.99 -18.03
N TYR A 238 3.80 -15.59 -17.22
CA TYR A 238 2.93 -16.68 -17.68
C TYR A 238 2.07 -16.29 -18.88
N ARG A 239 1.48 -15.06 -18.88
CA ARG A 239 0.65 -14.56 -19.99
C ARG A 239 1.46 -14.18 -21.25
N LEU A 240 2.76 -13.90 -21.12
CA LEU A 240 3.63 -13.62 -22.26
C LEU A 240 4.08 -14.90 -22.98
N VAL A 241 4.07 -16.03 -22.25
CA VAL A 241 4.51 -17.34 -22.79
C VAL A 241 3.33 -18.14 -23.35
N HIS A 242 2.11 -17.85 -22.93
CA HIS A 242 0.87 -18.53 -23.34
C HIS A 242 -0.15 -17.53 -23.88
#